data_e71df7e69db0fc84f7c199e91ccdb666
#
_entry.id   e71df7e69db0fc84f7c199e91ccdb666
#
_cell.length_a   1.000
_cell.length_b   1.000
_cell.length_c   1.000
_cell.angle_alpha   90.00
_cell.angle_beta   90.00
_cell.angle_gamma   90.00
#
_symmetry.space_group_name_H-M   'P 1'
#
loop_
_entity.id
_entity.type
_entity.pdbx_description
1 polymer ?
#
loop_
_entity_poly.entity_id
_entity_poly.type
_entity_poly.pdbx_seq_one_letter_code
_entity_poly.pdbx_strand_id
1 'polypeptide(L)'
;QAMQHGMDYEDEARNLYINKAGLLKDVDVTEEGFVNHPTISMAGASPDGLVGDIGLIEFKCPQLLTHTEVLATQDINVRYQHQMQWQLACMPGRKWCDFVSYHPDFPDEHKLLILRVDRDDELITRLEVEVEKFLDEVDEAVNFINNKEK
;
A
#
# COMPACT_ATOMS: atom_id res chain seq x y z
N GLN A 1 11.80 -5.35 -16.15
CA GLN A 1 10.57 -5.17 -16.98
C GLN A 1 9.31 -4.98 -16.13
N ALA A 2 9.05 -5.79 -15.10
CA ALA A 2 7.83 -5.68 -14.27
C ALA A 2 7.77 -4.38 -13.43
N MET A 3 8.91 -3.93 -12.86
CA MET A 3 8.99 -2.66 -12.10
C MET A 3 8.80 -1.43 -12.99
N GLN A 4 9.38 -1.44 -14.20
CA GLN A 4 9.22 -0.36 -15.17
C GLN A 4 7.75 -0.24 -15.61
N HIS A 5 7.10 -1.37 -15.89
CA HIS A 5 5.69 -1.42 -16.26
C HIS A 5 4.77 -0.84 -15.17
N GLY A 6 5.06 -1.11 -13.88
CA GLY A 6 4.30 -0.54 -12.76
C GLY A 6 4.40 0.98 -12.68
N MET A 7 5.60 1.53 -12.82
CA MET A 7 5.83 2.99 -12.76
C MET A 7 5.23 3.74 -13.95
N ASP A 8 5.26 3.15 -15.16
CA ASP A 8 4.77 3.80 -16.38
C ASP A 8 3.25 4.03 -16.37
N TYR A 9 2.50 3.25 -15.59
CA TYR A 9 1.02 3.30 -15.57
C TYR A 9 0.43 3.84 -14.26
N GLU A 10 1.24 4.10 -13.24
CA GLU A 10 0.73 4.61 -11.96
C GLU A 10 0.07 5.99 -12.11
N ASP A 11 0.68 6.88 -12.88
CA ASP A 11 0.12 8.22 -13.16
C ASP A 11 -1.23 8.13 -13.89
N GLU A 12 -1.35 7.20 -14.84
CA GLU A 12 -2.60 6.98 -15.56
C GLU A 12 -3.67 6.41 -14.64
N ALA A 13 -3.31 5.43 -13.81
CA ALA A 13 -4.19 4.85 -12.79
C ALA A 13 -4.67 5.92 -11.79
N ARG A 14 -3.76 6.79 -11.35
CA ARG A 14 -4.06 7.91 -10.45
C ARG A 14 -5.06 8.88 -11.06
N ASN A 15 -4.84 9.29 -12.30
CA ASN A 15 -5.74 10.19 -13.01
C ASN A 15 -7.14 9.58 -13.18
N LEU A 16 -7.23 8.30 -13.52
CA LEU A 16 -8.52 7.59 -13.63
C LEU A 16 -9.20 7.43 -12.26
N TYR A 17 -8.45 7.17 -11.21
CA TYR A 17 -8.99 7.11 -9.85
C TYR A 17 -9.56 8.46 -9.42
N ILE A 18 -8.82 9.56 -9.60
CA ILE A 18 -9.28 10.92 -9.27
C ILE A 18 -10.57 11.26 -10.04
N ASN A 19 -10.60 10.97 -11.33
CA ASN A 19 -11.80 11.21 -12.15
C ASN A 19 -13.00 10.39 -11.67
N LYS A 20 -12.80 9.13 -11.31
CA LYS A 20 -13.85 8.22 -10.84
C LYS A 20 -14.32 8.56 -9.43
N ALA A 21 -13.40 8.90 -8.54
CA ALA A 21 -13.68 9.32 -7.16
C ALA A 21 -14.24 10.73 -7.09
N GLY A 22 -13.72 11.66 -7.93
CA GLY A 22 -14.15 13.05 -8.00
C GLY A 22 -15.58 13.24 -8.56
N LEU A 23 -16.07 12.29 -9.38
CA LEU A 23 -17.48 12.26 -9.81
C LEU A 23 -18.46 11.99 -8.65
N LEU A 24 -17.97 11.45 -7.53
CA LEU A 24 -18.80 11.08 -6.38
C LEU A 24 -18.67 12.06 -5.19
N LYS A 25 -17.55 12.79 -5.08
CA LYS A 25 -17.27 13.83 -4.04
C LYS A 25 -16.04 14.63 -4.47
N ASP A 26 -15.92 15.89 -4.06
CA ASP A 26 -14.66 16.66 -4.07
C ASP A 26 -13.64 15.97 -3.15
N VAL A 27 -12.93 14.98 -3.69
CA VAL A 27 -11.92 14.22 -2.94
C VAL A 27 -10.55 14.70 -3.36
N ASP A 28 -9.82 15.28 -2.43
CA ASP A 28 -8.43 15.67 -2.63
C ASP A 28 -7.53 14.44 -2.53
N VAL A 29 -6.70 14.21 -3.55
CA VAL A 29 -5.70 13.14 -3.59
C VAL A 29 -4.33 13.80 -3.65
N THR A 30 -3.55 13.63 -2.60
CA THR A 30 -2.20 14.20 -2.47
C THR A 30 -1.15 13.11 -2.37
N GLU A 31 0.06 13.43 -2.81
CA GLU A 31 1.22 12.56 -2.62
C GLU A 31 1.80 12.75 -1.22
N GLU A 32 2.33 11.67 -0.67
CA GLU A 32 3.06 11.68 0.58
C GLU A 32 4.38 10.91 0.41
N GLY A 33 5.41 11.36 1.08
CA GLY A 33 6.70 10.69 1.09
C GLY A 33 6.75 9.53 2.09
N PHE A 34 7.97 9.25 2.56
CA PHE A 34 8.16 8.25 3.60
C PHE A 34 7.66 8.76 4.96
N VAL A 35 6.82 7.97 5.61
CA VAL A 35 6.24 8.25 6.93
C VAL A 35 6.81 7.26 7.94
N ASN A 36 7.40 7.77 9.01
CA ASN A 36 7.89 6.93 10.11
C ASN A 36 6.73 6.36 10.92
N HIS A 37 6.89 5.13 11.42
CA HIS A 37 5.98 4.56 12.40
C HIS A 37 5.99 5.41 13.69
N PRO A 38 4.83 5.67 14.33
CA PRO A 38 4.75 6.60 15.45
C PRO A 38 5.50 6.14 16.71
N THR A 39 5.67 4.84 16.90
CA THR A 39 6.26 4.26 18.13
C THR A 39 7.41 3.29 17.87
N ILE A 40 7.52 2.70 16.68
CA ILE A 40 8.59 1.74 16.35
C ILE A 40 9.70 2.47 15.59
N SER A 41 10.85 2.61 16.20
CA SER A 41 12.03 3.17 15.58
C SER A 41 12.50 2.31 14.40
N MET A 42 13.08 2.92 13.38
CA MET A 42 13.58 2.24 12.16
C MET A 42 12.50 1.55 11.32
N ALA A 43 11.25 1.88 11.54
CA ALA A 43 10.11 1.37 10.79
C ALA A 43 9.28 2.50 10.18
N GLY A 44 8.71 2.27 9.02
CA GLY A 44 7.88 3.25 8.32
C GLY A 44 7.28 2.70 7.03
N ALA A 45 6.61 3.56 6.29
CA ALA A 45 5.98 3.22 5.02
C ALA A 45 5.97 4.42 4.06
N SER A 46 5.87 4.13 2.77
CA SER A 46 5.60 5.13 1.72
C SER A 46 4.28 4.76 1.07
N PRO A 47 3.17 5.43 1.41
CA PRO A 47 1.91 5.24 0.71
C PRO A 47 1.98 5.86 -0.68
N ASP A 48 1.23 5.32 -1.65
CA ASP A 48 1.16 5.90 -2.99
C ASP A 48 0.36 7.21 -3.00
N GLY A 49 -0.46 7.47 -1.99
CA GLY A 49 -1.14 8.75 -1.81
C GLY A 49 -2.11 8.79 -0.64
N LEU A 50 -2.52 10.02 -0.32
CA LEU A 50 -3.52 10.33 0.69
C LEU A 50 -4.82 10.72 0.00
N VAL A 51 -5.95 10.28 0.57
CA VAL A 51 -7.29 10.58 0.05
C VAL A 51 -8.08 11.29 1.14
N GLY A 52 -8.27 12.61 0.97
CA GLY A 52 -8.84 13.45 2.00
C GLY A 52 -8.12 13.30 3.34
N ASP A 53 -8.85 13.48 4.44
CA ASP A 53 -8.27 13.47 5.78
C ASP A 53 -8.05 12.07 6.37
N ILE A 54 -8.80 11.06 5.89
CA ILE A 54 -8.87 9.75 6.55
C ILE A 54 -8.56 8.55 5.66
N GLY A 55 -8.30 8.75 4.37
CA GLY A 55 -8.06 7.68 3.42
C GLY A 55 -6.62 7.60 2.94
N LEU A 56 -6.22 6.43 2.50
CA LEU A 56 -5.01 6.13 1.75
C LEU A 56 -5.36 5.51 0.41
N ILE A 57 -4.38 5.44 -0.47
CA ILE A 57 -4.48 4.72 -1.74
C ILE A 57 -3.19 3.94 -2.00
N GLU A 58 -3.35 2.73 -2.54
CA GLU A 58 -2.28 1.86 -3.00
C GLU A 58 -2.57 1.44 -4.44
N PHE A 59 -1.69 1.83 -5.37
CA PHE A 59 -1.79 1.46 -6.77
C PHE A 59 -1.04 0.16 -7.08
N LYS A 60 -1.67 -0.70 -7.86
CA LYS A 60 -1.03 -1.86 -8.47
C LYS A 60 -1.35 -1.89 -9.96
N CYS A 61 -0.29 -1.96 -10.76
CA CYS A 61 -0.39 -2.12 -12.22
C CYS A 61 0.12 -3.52 -12.58
N PRO A 62 -0.64 -4.58 -12.24
CA PRO A 62 -0.19 -5.95 -12.41
C PRO A 62 -0.19 -6.38 -13.87
N GLN A 63 0.37 -7.57 -14.15
CA GLN A 63 0.23 -8.22 -15.44
C GLN A 63 -1.23 -8.63 -15.70
N LEU A 64 -1.57 -8.82 -16.97
CA LEU A 64 -2.93 -9.08 -17.45
C LEU A 64 -3.66 -10.20 -16.67
N LEU A 65 -3.00 -11.33 -16.44
CA LEU A 65 -3.61 -12.46 -15.71
C LEU A 65 -3.95 -12.10 -14.25
N THR A 66 -3.06 -11.39 -13.58
CA THR A 66 -3.28 -10.97 -12.19
C THR A 66 -4.41 -9.94 -12.09
N HIS A 67 -4.50 -8.99 -13.04
CA HIS A 67 -5.62 -8.05 -13.08
C HIS A 67 -6.95 -8.77 -13.34
N THR A 68 -6.95 -9.74 -14.27
CA THR A 68 -8.12 -10.58 -14.56
C THR A 68 -8.60 -11.35 -13.32
N GLU A 69 -7.66 -11.91 -12.56
CA GLU A 69 -7.97 -12.65 -11.33
C GLU A 69 -8.62 -11.75 -10.29
N VAL A 70 -8.04 -10.57 -10.04
CA VAL A 70 -8.58 -9.60 -9.07
C VAL A 70 -9.96 -9.10 -9.50
N LEU A 71 -10.17 -8.84 -10.80
CA LEU A 71 -11.50 -8.48 -11.33
C LEU A 71 -12.54 -9.57 -11.11
N ALA A 72 -12.15 -10.84 -11.30
CA ALA A 72 -13.07 -11.98 -11.19
C ALA A 72 -13.39 -12.34 -9.74
N THR A 73 -12.41 -12.30 -8.85
CA THR A 73 -12.56 -12.75 -7.46
C THR A 73 -12.87 -11.62 -6.49
N GLN A 74 -12.44 -10.40 -6.82
CA GLN A 74 -12.39 -9.23 -5.91
C GLN A 74 -11.59 -9.49 -4.64
N ASP A 75 -10.69 -10.47 -4.69
CA ASP A 75 -9.80 -10.81 -3.60
C ASP A 75 -8.45 -10.07 -3.73
N ILE A 76 -8.04 -9.45 -2.65
CA ILE A 76 -6.74 -8.80 -2.57
C ILE A 76 -5.73 -9.79 -1.98
N ASN A 77 -4.58 -9.94 -2.65
CA ASN A 77 -3.50 -10.76 -2.13
C ASN A 77 -3.12 -10.34 -0.71
N VAL A 78 -2.96 -11.30 0.19
CA VAL A 78 -2.67 -11.07 1.61
C VAL A 78 -1.43 -10.18 1.85
N ARG A 79 -0.43 -10.24 0.97
CA ARG A 79 0.76 -9.37 1.05
C ARG A 79 0.40 -7.89 0.87
N TYR A 80 -0.54 -7.58 -0.04
CA TYR A 80 -1.02 -6.21 -0.25
C TYR A 80 -1.94 -5.77 0.88
N GLN A 81 -2.75 -6.68 1.44
CA GLN A 81 -3.53 -6.38 2.65
C GLN A 81 -2.61 -6.00 3.82
N HIS A 82 -1.54 -6.78 4.08
CA HIS A 82 -0.55 -6.47 5.11
C HIS A 82 0.17 -5.14 4.82
N GLN A 83 0.54 -4.86 3.57
CA GLN A 83 1.16 -3.60 3.19
C GLN A 83 0.25 -2.40 3.49
N MET A 84 -1.02 -2.46 3.11
CA MET A 84 -1.99 -1.39 3.39
C MET A 84 -2.26 -1.21 4.89
N GLN A 85 -2.39 -2.30 5.65
CA GLN A 85 -2.56 -2.22 7.10
C GLN A 85 -1.31 -1.66 7.79
N TRP A 86 -0.12 -1.96 7.28
CA TRP A 86 1.11 -1.35 7.77
C TRP A 86 1.20 0.16 7.47
N GLN A 87 0.78 0.59 6.30
CA GLN A 87 0.66 2.03 5.98
C GLN A 87 -0.32 2.72 6.94
N LEU A 88 -1.46 2.08 7.23
CA LEU A 88 -2.44 2.58 8.21
C LEU A 88 -1.86 2.60 9.64
N ALA A 89 -1.00 1.65 10.01
CA ALA A 89 -0.29 1.67 11.30
C ALA A 89 0.63 2.88 11.42
N CYS A 90 1.36 3.22 10.35
CA CYS A 90 2.21 4.41 10.31
C CYS A 90 1.42 5.74 10.35
N MET A 91 0.15 5.71 10.04
CA MET A 91 -0.74 6.88 9.99
C MET A 91 -2.03 6.65 10.80
N PRO A 92 -1.98 6.75 12.15
CA PRO A 92 -3.09 6.40 13.04
C PRO A 92 -4.40 7.15 12.79
N GLY A 93 -4.35 8.35 12.19
CA GLY A 93 -5.55 9.12 11.81
C GLY A 93 -6.30 8.57 10.60
N ARG A 94 -5.66 7.71 9.80
CA ARG A 94 -6.25 7.12 8.59
C ARG A 94 -7.12 5.91 8.93
N LYS A 95 -8.25 5.77 8.24
CA LYS A 95 -9.31 4.81 8.55
C LYS A 95 -9.47 3.69 7.52
N TRP A 96 -8.97 3.91 6.30
CA TRP A 96 -9.09 2.97 5.19
C TRP A 96 -8.02 3.22 4.14
N CYS A 97 -7.79 2.22 3.29
CA CYS A 97 -6.95 2.30 2.11
C CYS A 97 -7.71 1.75 0.90
N ASP A 98 -7.77 2.49 -0.19
CA ASP A 98 -8.30 2.00 -1.46
C ASP A 98 -7.17 1.25 -2.21
N PHE A 99 -7.36 -0.03 -2.39
CA PHE A 99 -6.56 -0.84 -3.30
C PHE A 99 -7.04 -0.60 -4.72
N VAL A 100 -6.16 -0.13 -5.58
CA VAL A 100 -6.47 0.17 -6.98
C VAL A 100 -5.66 -0.74 -7.88
N SER A 101 -6.35 -1.62 -8.62
CA SER A 101 -5.75 -2.43 -9.67
C SER A 101 -6.04 -1.82 -11.03
N TYR A 102 -5.01 -1.60 -11.84
CA TYR A 102 -5.10 -0.98 -13.15
C TYR A 102 -4.34 -1.78 -14.21
N HIS A 103 -4.97 -1.92 -15.40
CA HIS A 103 -4.30 -2.45 -16.58
C HIS A 103 -4.82 -1.75 -17.86
N PRO A 104 -3.92 -1.18 -18.69
CA PRO A 104 -4.30 -0.32 -19.82
C PRO A 104 -5.03 -1.05 -20.96
N ASP A 105 -4.77 -2.36 -21.14
CA ASP A 105 -5.28 -3.13 -22.27
C ASP A 105 -6.71 -3.67 -22.07
N PHE A 106 -7.33 -3.39 -20.90
CA PHE A 106 -8.72 -3.75 -20.65
C PHE A 106 -9.69 -2.70 -21.24
N PRO A 107 -10.95 -3.08 -21.50
CA PRO A 107 -12.01 -2.12 -21.78
C PRO A 107 -12.15 -1.10 -20.65
N ASP A 108 -12.60 0.12 -20.98
CA ASP A 108 -12.62 1.25 -20.04
C ASP A 108 -13.37 0.95 -18.72
N GLU A 109 -14.42 0.15 -18.78
CA GLU A 109 -15.19 -0.29 -17.60
C GLU A 109 -14.40 -1.25 -16.68
N HIS A 110 -13.34 -1.90 -17.19
CA HIS A 110 -12.55 -2.92 -16.48
C HIS A 110 -11.08 -2.54 -16.28
N LYS A 111 -10.63 -1.41 -16.82
CA LYS A 111 -9.25 -0.93 -16.65
C LYS A 111 -8.88 -0.70 -15.20
N LEU A 112 -9.82 -0.15 -14.42
CA LEU A 112 -9.62 0.28 -13.05
C LEU A 112 -10.62 -0.42 -12.11
N LEU A 113 -10.09 -1.21 -11.19
CA LEU A 113 -10.84 -1.78 -10.06
C LEU A 113 -10.41 -1.09 -8.78
N ILE A 114 -11.36 -0.66 -7.97
CA ILE A 114 -11.13 -0.05 -6.65
C ILE A 114 -11.78 -0.94 -5.59
N LEU A 115 -11.00 -1.41 -4.64
CA LEU A 115 -11.49 -2.19 -3.49
C LEU A 115 -11.06 -1.49 -2.20
N ARG A 116 -12.03 -1.10 -1.37
CA ARG A 116 -11.74 -0.47 -0.09
C ARG A 116 -11.39 -1.49 0.97
N VAL A 117 -10.28 -1.23 1.65
CA VAL A 117 -9.81 -2.00 2.81
C VAL A 117 -9.89 -1.10 4.04
N ASP A 118 -10.77 -1.45 4.96
CA ASP A 118 -10.89 -0.73 6.22
C ASP A 118 -9.72 -1.07 7.16
N ARG A 119 -9.41 -0.13 8.05
CA ARG A 119 -8.39 -0.31 9.08
C ARG A 119 -8.76 -1.46 10.01
N ASP A 120 -7.82 -2.38 10.20
CA ASP A 120 -7.92 -3.53 11.10
C ASP A 120 -6.88 -3.41 12.21
N ASP A 121 -7.27 -2.84 13.35
CA ASP A 121 -6.37 -2.60 14.47
C ASP A 121 -5.84 -3.91 15.11
N GLU A 122 -6.57 -5.02 14.99
CA GLU A 122 -6.10 -6.32 15.46
C GLU A 122 -4.97 -6.85 14.57
N LEU A 123 -5.13 -6.77 13.25
CA LEU A 123 -4.08 -7.13 12.31
C LEU A 123 -2.87 -6.20 12.44
N ILE A 124 -3.10 -4.90 12.59
CA ILE A 124 -2.03 -3.90 12.82
C ILE A 124 -1.19 -4.29 14.04
N THR A 125 -1.83 -4.57 15.18
CA THR A 125 -1.13 -5.00 16.40
C THR A 125 -0.26 -6.23 16.17
N ARG A 126 -0.75 -7.20 15.42
CA ARG A 126 0.05 -8.40 15.07
C ARG A 126 1.24 -8.06 14.17
N LEU A 127 1.05 -7.18 13.18
CA LEU A 127 2.13 -6.73 12.31
C LEU A 127 3.20 -5.95 13.08
N GLU A 128 2.82 -5.09 14.02
CA GLU A 128 3.73 -4.34 14.87
C GLU A 128 4.63 -5.30 15.69
N VAL A 129 4.06 -6.32 16.30
CA VAL A 129 4.83 -7.36 17.05
C VAL A 129 5.82 -8.06 16.15
N GLU A 130 5.45 -8.45 14.94
CA GLU A 130 6.34 -9.12 13.99
C GLU A 130 7.46 -8.19 13.49
N VAL A 131 7.18 -6.90 13.30
CA VAL A 131 8.19 -5.92 12.91
C VAL A 131 9.19 -5.67 14.03
N GLU A 132 8.74 -5.51 15.27
CA GLU A 132 9.65 -5.37 16.44
C GLU A 132 10.56 -6.58 16.58
N LYS A 133 10.02 -7.79 16.48
CA LYS A 133 10.79 -9.04 16.50
C LYS A 133 11.84 -9.09 15.39
N PHE A 134 11.46 -8.70 14.16
CA PHE A 134 12.40 -8.64 13.05
C PHE A 134 13.53 -7.64 13.30
N LEU A 135 13.23 -6.47 13.86
CA LEU A 135 14.25 -5.47 14.19
C LEU A 135 15.22 -5.96 15.28
N ASP A 136 14.71 -6.66 16.28
CA ASP A 136 15.57 -7.31 17.31
C ASP A 136 16.52 -8.33 16.67
N GLU A 137 16.04 -9.17 15.74
CA GLU A 137 16.87 -10.13 15.00
C GLU A 137 17.94 -9.42 14.14
N VAL A 138 17.61 -8.26 13.54
CA VAL A 138 18.57 -7.43 12.80
C VAL A 138 19.65 -6.89 13.73
N ASP A 139 19.29 -6.36 14.90
CA ASP A 139 20.24 -5.84 15.88
C ASP A 139 21.19 -6.93 16.40
N GLU A 140 20.67 -8.12 16.68
CA GLU A 140 21.50 -9.28 17.05
C GLU A 140 22.51 -9.64 15.94
N ALA A 141 22.06 -9.66 14.69
CA ALA A 141 22.91 -9.96 13.53
C ALA A 141 24.02 -8.91 13.35
N VAL A 142 23.69 -7.63 13.48
CA VAL A 142 24.65 -6.51 13.39
C VAL A 142 25.69 -6.61 14.52
N ASN A 143 25.24 -6.85 15.75
CA ASN A 143 26.13 -7.03 16.90
C ASN A 143 27.10 -8.24 16.74
N PHE A 144 26.59 -9.33 16.17
CA PHE A 144 27.42 -10.50 15.87
C PHE A 144 28.51 -10.20 14.84
N ILE A 145 28.18 -9.45 13.78
CA ILE A 145 29.14 -9.04 12.75
C ILE A 145 30.22 -8.13 13.36
N ASN A 146 29.80 -7.09 14.09
CA ASN A 146 30.72 -6.12 14.70
C ASN A 146 31.65 -6.74 15.73
N ASN A 147 31.27 -7.82 16.40
CA ASN A 147 32.13 -8.53 17.37
C ASN A 147 33.11 -9.52 16.71
N LYS A 148 32.91 -9.89 15.45
CA LYS A 148 33.86 -10.73 14.70
C LYS A 148 35.08 -9.95 14.18
N GLU A 149 34.96 -8.63 14.06
CA GLU A 149 36.04 -7.75 13.57
C GLU A 149 37.00 -7.29 14.67
N LYS A 150 36.81 -7.76 15.91
CA LYS A 150 37.70 -7.58 17.05
C LYS A 150 38.46 -8.86 17.36
#